data_b2754f155cc8d4309b7fd9797a06004e
#
_entry.id   b2754f155cc8d4309b7fd9797a06004e
#
_cell.length_a   1.000
_cell.length_b   1.000
_cell.length_c   1.000
_cell.angle_alpha   90.00
_cell.angle_beta   90.00
_cell.angle_gamma   90.00
#
_symmetry.space_group_name_H-M   'P 1'
#
loop_
_entity.id
_entity.type
_entity.pdbx_description
1 polymer ?
#
loop_
_entity_poly.entity_id
_entity_poly.type
_entity_poly.pdbx_seq_one_letter_code
_entity_poly.pdbx_strand_id
1 'polypeptide(L)'
;FKRTKFHLNKTRDKAHILLGLSIAIENIDKIITIIRNSKDTHDAKNSLITEKWKIPDDSFIVDFIKDEDEKLIENGYFKLSEAQAKSILEIRLSKLTGLERNKLAEDLKECVRLIEEYLSILSSKSKLNEVLSNELLEIKSKINSDRKTEISENEETIDDESLIRSEEVVV
;
A
#
# COMPACT_ATOMS: atom_id res chain seq x y z
N PHE A 1 7.81 -6.49 9.43
CA PHE A 1 6.39 -6.53 9.75
C PHE A 1 5.72 -5.15 9.72
N LYS A 2 6.14 -4.18 10.58
CA LYS A 2 5.54 -2.83 10.63
C LYS A 2 5.65 -2.08 9.30
N ARG A 3 6.80 -2.15 8.62
CA ARG A 3 7.03 -1.54 7.31
C ARG A 3 6.09 -2.14 6.25
N THR A 4 5.97 -3.47 6.19
CA THR A 4 5.07 -4.15 5.23
C THR A 4 3.62 -3.77 5.47
N LYS A 5 3.17 -3.72 6.74
CA LYS A 5 1.82 -3.27 7.11
C LYS A 5 1.57 -1.81 6.69
N PHE A 6 2.55 -0.93 6.86
CA PHE A 6 2.45 0.46 6.42
C PHE A 6 2.29 0.55 4.89
N HIS A 7 3.13 -0.19 4.14
CA HIS A 7 3.03 -0.21 2.67
C HIS A 7 1.71 -0.82 2.20
N LEU A 8 1.22 -1.89 2.84
CA LEU A 8 -0.08 -2.47 2.55
C LEU A 8 -1.19 -1.42 2.67
N ASN A 9 -1.28 -0.73 3.81
CA ASN A 9 -2.32 0.28 4.02
C ASN A 9 -2.22 1.43 2.99
N LYS A 10 -1.01 1.94 2.77
CA LYS A 10 -0.78 2.99 1.76
C LYS A 10 -1.17 2.57 0.34
N THR A 11 -0.90 1.30 -0.01
CA THR A 11 -1.29 0.77 -1.34
C THR A 11 -2.79 0.57 -1.43
N ARG A 12 -3.45 0.14 -0.36
CA ARG A 12 -4.92 0.05 -0.27
C ARG A 12 -5.59 1.40 -0.45
N ASP A 13 -5.11 2.42 0.26
CA ASP A 13 -5.63 3.79 0.12
C ASP A 13 -5.49 4.29 -1.33
N LYS A 14 -4.33 4.02 -1.97
CA LYS A 14 -4.11 4.35 -3.38
C LYS A 14 -5.07 3.60 -4.29
N ALA A 15 -5.21 2.28 -4.11
CA ALA A 15 -6.10 1.45 -4.90
C ALA A 15 -7.57 1.88 -4.76
N HIS A 16 -8.00 2.24 -3.54
CA HIS A 16 -9.33 2.76 -3.27
C HIS A 16 -9.62 4.04 -4.09
N ILE A 17 -8.69 4.99 -4.14
CA ILE A 17 -8.85 6.20 -4.95
C ILE A 17 -8.87 5.87 -6.45
N LEU A 18 -7.94 5.04 -6.93
CA LEU A 18 -7.87 4.65 -8.34
C LEU A 18 -9.16 3.94 -8.80
N LEU A 19 -9.75 3.11 -7.95
CA LEU A 19 -11.02 2.46 -8.19
C LEU A 19 -12.14 3.48 -8.40
N GLY A 20 -12.28 4.46 -7.49
CA GLY A 20 -13.26 5.53 -7.64
C GLY A 20 -13.08 6.33 -8.93
N LEU A 21 -11.84 6.61 -9.31
CA LEU A 21 -11.51 7.29 -10.55
C LEU A 21 -11.85 6.44 -11.78
N SER A 22 -11.63 5.13 -11.76
CA SER A 22 -12.01 4.21 -12.84
C SER A 22 -13.52 4.21 -13.05
N ILE A 23 -14.29 4.06 -11.98
CA ILE A 23 -15.77 4.13 -12.02
C ILE A 23 -16.25 5.50 -12.55
N ALA A 24 -15.58 6.58 -12.12
CA ALA A 24 -15.92 7.93 -12.57
C ALA A 24 -15.69 8.13 -14.07
N ILE A 25 -14.61 7.62 -14.61
CA ILE A 25 -14.30 7.73 -16.03
C ILE A 25 -15.30 6.95 -16.87
N GLU A 26 -15.72 5.77 -16.43
CA GLU A 26 -16.76 4.99 -17.12
C GLU A 26 -18.14 5.70 -17.13
N ASN A 27 -18.41 6.50 -16.11
CA ASN A 27 -19.67 7.22 -15.94
C ASN A 27 -19.52 8.74 -16.12
N ILE A 28 -18.55 9.19 -16.91
CA ILE A 28 -18.12 10.59 -16.97
C ILE A 28 -19.23 11.57 -17.34
N ASP A 29 -20.09 11.21 -18.27
CA ASP A 29 -21.19 12.09 -18.74
C ASP A 29 -22.18 12.38 -17.59
N LYS A 30 -22.48 11.37 -16.79
CA LYS A 30 -23.34 11.49 -15.62
C LYS A 30 -22.69 12.36 -14.54
N ILE A 31 -21.39 12.20 -14.30
CA ILE A 31 -20.61 13.00 -13.35
C ILE A 31 -20.59 14.46 -13.77
N ILE A 32 -20.32 14.76 -15.04
CA ILE A 32 -20.33 16.12 -15.56
C ILE A 32 -21.72 16.76 -15.37
N THR A 33 -22.79 16.01 -15.65
CA THR A 33 -24.16 16.49 -15.45
C THR A 33 -24.44 16.83 -14.00
N ILE A 34 -24.01 15.97 -13.04
CA ILE A 34 -24.16 16.21 -11.61
C ILE A 34 -23.40 17.47 -11.19
N ILE A 35 -22.12 17.59 -11.59
CA ILE A 35 -21.29 18.74 -11.24
C ILE A 35 -21.88 20.05 -11.77
N ARG A 36 -22.39 20.07 -13.02
CA ARG A 36 -23.00 21.27 -13.62
C ARG A 36 -24.29 21.69 -12.94
N ASN A 37 -25.05 20.74 -12.41
CA ASN A 37 -26.34 21.00 -11.75
C ASN A 37 -26.18 21.33 -10.27
N SER A 38 -25.00 21.13 -9.68
CA SER A 38 -24.71 21.41 -8.29
C SER A 38 -24.45 22.90 -8.06
N LYS A 39 -24.87 23.42 -6.92
CA LYS A 39 -24.73 24.84 -6.57
C LYS A 39 -23.30 25.20 -6.17
N ASP A 40 -22.62 24.27 -5.51
CA ASP A 40 -21.25 24.41 -5.03
C ASP A 40 -20.53 23.05 -4.99
N THR A 41 -19.25 23.09 -4.63
CA THR A 41 -18.41 21.88 -4.55
C THR A 41 -18.89 20.90 -3.47
N HIS A 42 -19.47 21.40 -2.38
CA HIS A 42 -19.99 20.58 -1.31
C HIS A 42 -21.26 19.82 -1.74
N ASP A 43 -22.16 20.50 -2.44
CA ASP A 43 -23.37 19.92 -3.03
C ASP A 43 -23.01 18.86 -4.09
N ALA A 44 -22.04 19.17 -4.95
CA ALA A 44 -21.52 18.21 -5.94
C ALA A 44 -20.95 16.95 -5.26
N LYS A 45 -20.13 17.10 -4.20
CA LYS A 45 -19.57 15.99 -3.44
C LYS A 45 -20.68 15.11 -2.84
N ASN A 46 -21.66 15.70 -2.18
CA ASN A 46 -22.77 14.96 -1.56
C ASN A 46 -23.60 14.20 -2.61
N SER A 47 -23.85 14.82 -3.75
CA SER A 47 -24.57 14.21 -4.87
C SER A 47 -23.81 13.01 -5.42
N LEU A 48 -22.48 13.10 -5.57
CA LEU A 48 -21.64 12.00 -6.02
C LEU A 48 -21.63 10.81 -5.05
N ILE A 49 -21.64 11.06 -3.74
CA ILE A 49 -21.66 10.03 -2.69
C ILE A 49 -23.03 9.33 -2.62
N THR A 50 -24.12 10.09 -2.78
CA THR A 50 -25.49 9.58 -2.66
C THR A 50 -25.91 8.77 -3.89
N GLU A 51 -25.30 9.07 -5.04
CA GLU A 51 -25.63 8.43 -6.32
C GLU A 51 -25.09 6.99 -6.36
N LYS A 52 -25.81 6.13 -7.12
CA LYS A 52 -25.42 4.74 -7.38
C LYS A 52 -24.71 4.63 -8.71
N TRP A 53 -23.51 4.07 -8.69
CA TRP A 53 -22.62 3.97 -9.84
C TRP A 53 -22.58 2.54 -10.37
N LYS A 54 -22.72 2.38 -11.69
CA LYS A 54 -22.57 1.08 -12.32
C LYS A 54 -21.10 0.66 -12.24
N ILE A 55 -20.87 -0.56 -11.73
CA ILE A 55 -19.52 -1.14 -11.67
C ILE A 55 -19.15 -1.55 -13.11
N PRO A 56 -17.92 -1.24 -13.57
CA PRO A 56 -17.40 -1.77 -14.84
C PRO A 56 -17.46 -3.30 -14.85
N ASP A 57 -17.77 -3.89 -16.01
CA ASP A 57 -17.88 -5.36 -16.16
C ASP A 57 -16.52 -6.11 -16.04
N ASP A 58 -15.45 -5.42 -15.65
CA ASP A 58 -14.13 -5.99 -15.41
C ASP A 58 -14.14 -6.84 -14.12
N SER A 59 -14.13 -8.15 -14.26
CA SER A 59 -14.22 -9.13 -13.15
C SER A 59 -13.20 -8.86 -12.04
N PHE A 60 -12.03 -8.40 -12.41
CA PHE A 60 -10.93 -8.04 -11.53
C PHE A 60 -11.28 -6.91 -10.54
N ILE A 61 -11.96 -5.86 -11.02
CA ILE A 61 -12.39 -4.73 -10.17
C ILE A 61 -13.46 -5.19 -9.19
N VAL A 62 -14.38 -6.07 -9.63
CA VAL A 62 -15.46 -6.60 -8.79
C VAL A 62 -14.91 -7.45 -7.64
N ASP A 63 -13.91 -8.30 -7.90
CA ASP A 63 -13.32 -9.16 -6.87
C ASP A 63 -12.55 -8.32 -5.85
N PHE A 64 -11.81 -7.31 -6.29
CA PHE A 64 -11.12 -6.37 -5.39
C PHE A 64 -12.09 -5.59 -4.47
N ILE A 65 -13.22 -5.14 -4.99
CA ILE A 65 -14.25 -4.41 -4.21
C ILE A 65 -14.87 -5.32 -3.15
N LYS A 66 -15.13 -6.60 -3.47
CA LYS A 66 -15.73 -7.56 -2.51
C LYS A 66 -14.83 -7.81 -1.31
N ASP A 67 -13.51 -7.84 -1.53
CA ASP A 67 -12.54 -8.10 -0.47
C ASP A 67 -12.32 -6.89 0.47
N GLU A 68 -12.49 -5.66 -0.04
CA GLU A 68 -12.15 -4.46 0.72
C GLU A 68 -13.37 -3.80 1.40
N ASP A 69 -14.54 -3.77 0.77
CA ASP A 69 -15.71 -3.05 1.31
C ASP A 69 -17.04 -3.59 0.75
N GLU A 70 -17.54 -4.71 1.29
CA GLU A 70 -18.90 -5.21 0.99
C GLU A 70 -20.00 -4.15 1.20
N LYS A 71 -19.75 -3.14 2.06
CA LYS A 71 -20.68 -2.05 2.37
C LYS A 71 -20.86 -1.05 1.24
N LEU A 72 -19.91 -0.99 0.29
CA LEU A 72 -19.98 -0.06 -0.85
C LEU A 72 -20.72 -0.66 -2.05
N ILE A 73 -21.05 -1.97 -2.01
CA ILE A 73 -21.82 -2.64 -3.06
C ILE A 73 -23.24 -2.87 -2.59
N GLU A 74 -24.18 -2.21 -3.21
CA GLU A 74 -25.62 -2.43 -3.01
C GLU A 74 -26.27 -2.85 -4.33
N ASN A 75 -26.72 -4.10 -4.44
CA ASN A 75 -27.43 -4.62 -5.62
C ASN A 75 -26.66 -4.44 -6.95
N GLY A 76 -25.34 -4.64 -6.96
CA GLY A 76 -24.51 -4.48 -8.16
C GLY A 76 -24.15 -3.03 -8.51
N TYR A 77 -24.43 -2.10 -7.61
CA TYR A 77 -24.03 -0.69 -7.72
C TYR A 77 -23.01 -0.35 -6.65
N PHE A 78 -22.08 0.51 -7.03
CA PHE A 78 -21.05 1.03 -6.15
C PHE A 78 -21.44 2.41 -5.59
N LYS A 79 -21.15 2.65 -4.31
CA LYS A 79 -21.25 3.96 -3.67
C LYS A 79 -19.86 4.55 -3.50
N LEU A 80 -19.66 5.78 -3.95
CA LEU A 80 -18.40 6.48 -3.80
C LEU A 80 -18.19 6.91 -2.33
N SER A 81 -16.98 6.75 -1.84
CA SER A 81 -16.57 7.32 -0.55
C SER A 81 -16.32 8.83 -0.66
N GLU A 82 -16.24 9.49 0.48
CA GLU A 82 -15.92 10.92 0.53
C GLU A 82 -14.55 11.24 -0.10
N ALA A 83 -13.55 10.41 0.17
CA ALA A 83 -12.20 10.56 -0.38
C ALA A 83 -12.18 10.39 -1.91
N GLN A 84 -12.95 9.42 -2.43
CA GLN A 84 -13.10 9.20 -3.86
C GLN A 84 -13.84 10.38 -4.52
N ALA A 85 -14.94 10.83 -3.95
CA ALA A 85 -15.70 11.97 -4.49
C ALA A 85 -14.84 13.24 -4.54
N LYS A 86 -14.04 13.51 -3.52
CA LYS A 86 -13.08 14.63 -3.52
C LYS A 86 -12.05 14.50 -4.64
N SER A 87 -11.45 13.33 -4.80
CA SER A 87 -10.46 13.07 -5.86
C SER A 87 -11.06 13.19 -7.27
N ILE A 88 -12.35 12.82 -7.44
CA ILE A 88 -13.06 12.98 -8.71
C ILE A 88 -13.27 14.46 -9.03
N LEU A 89 -13.63 15.30 -8.06
CA LEU A 89 -13.81 16.72 -8.26
C LEU A 89 -12.50 17.48 -8.56
N GLU A 90 -11.36 16.92 -8.11
CA GLU A 90 -10.02 17.46 -8.40
C GLU A 90 -9.41 16.95 -9.72
N ILE A 91 -10.14 16.10 -10.47
CA ILE A 91 -9.64 15.53 -11.73
C ILE A 91 -9.44 16.61 -12.78
N ARG A 92 -8.29 16.58 -13.45
CA ARG A 92 -8.04 17.46 -14.60
C ARG A 92 -8.62 16.82 -15.87
N LEU A 93 -9.18 17.66 -16.78
CA LEU A 93 -9.71 17.19 -18.06
C LEU A 93 -8.69 16.38 -18.90
N SER A 94 -7.39 16.68 -18.76
CA SER A 94 -6.32 15.92 -19.41
C SER A 94 -6.24 14.46 -18.97
N LYS A 95 -6.75 14.13 -17.78
CA LYS A 95 -6.81 12.75 -17.25
C LYS A 95 -7.94 11.90 -17.83
N LEU A 96 -8.82 12.50 -18.63
CA LEU A 96 -9.98 11.82 -19.23
C LEU A 96 -9.69 11.23 -20.63
N THR A 97 -8.44 11.30 -21.07
CA THR A 97 -8.04 10.72 -22.38
C THR A 97 -7.97 9.20 -22.32
N GLY A 98 -8.15 8.55 -23.46
CA GLY A 98 -8.10 7.08 -23.54
C GLY A 98 -6.77 6.47 -23.08
N LEU A 99 -5.66 7.17 -23.32
CA LEU A 99 -4.31 6.76 -22.85
C LEU A 99 -4.20 6.76 -21.32
N GLU A 100 -4.76 7.78 -20.67
CA GLU A 100 -4.77 7.88 -19.20
C GLU A 100 -5.73 6.85 -18.58
N ARG A 101 -6.83 6.49 -19.26
CA ARG A 101 -7.71 5.38 -18.83
C ARG A 101 -6.97 4.05 -18.73
N ASN A 102 -6.20 3.70 -19.77
CA ASN A 102 -5.41 2.47 -19.80
C ASN A 102 -4.35 2.46 -18.68
N LYS A 103 -3.66 3.59 -18.50
CA LYS A 103 -2.68 3.75 -17.43
C LYS A 103 -3.30 3.60 -16.05
N LEU A 104 -4.49 4.14 -15.84
CA LEU A 104 -5.21 4.02 -14.57
C LEU A 104 -5.59 2.57 -14.27
N ALA A 105 -6.01 1.81 -15.29
CA ALA A 105 -6.27 0.37 -15.17
C ALA A 105 -4.99 -0.43 -14.86
N GLU A 106 -3.87 -0.09 -15.48
CA GLU A 106 -2.55 -0.70 -15.19
C GLU A 106 -2.09 -0.38 -13.76
N ASP A 107 -2.19 0.88 -13.34
CA ASP A 107 -1.85 1.31 -11.98
C ASP A 107 -2.71 0.59 -10.92
N LEU A 108 -3.99 0.36 -11.20
CA LEU A 108 -4.89 -0.38 -10.31
C LEU A 108 -4.47 -1.86 -10.24
N LYS A 109 -4.19 -2.51 -11.35
CA LYS A 109 -3.69 -3.90 -11.41
C LYS A 109 -2.40 -4.06 -10.61
N GLU A 110 -1.47 -3.11 -10.75
CA GLU A 110 -0.22 -3.12 -9.99
C GLU A 110 -0.46 -2.95 -8.48
N CYS A 111 -1.40 -2.08 -8.08
CA CYS A 111 -1.76 -1.93 -6.67
C CYS A 111 -2.30 -3.25 -6.08
N VAL A 112 -3.16 -3.97 -6.82
CA VAL A 112 -3.70 -5.25 -6.35
C VAL A 112 -2.60 -6.31 -6.24
N ARG A 113 -1.72 -6.42 -7.23
CA ARG A 113 -0.56 -7.32 -7.17
C ARG A 113 0.29 -7.06 -5.92
N LEU A 114 0.56 -5.79 -5.61
CA LEU A 114 1.33 -5.41 -4.42
C LEU A 114 0.58 -5.73 -3.11
N ILE A 115 -0.74 -5.55 -3.07
CA ILE A 115 -1.57 -5.90 -1.91
C ILE A 115 -1.50 -7.40 -1.65
N GLU A 116 -1.65 -8.25 -2.67
CA GLU A 116 -1.54 -9.71 -2.56
C GLU A 116 -0.14 -10.11 -2.07
N GLU A 117 0.91 -9.49 -2.60
CA GLU A 117 2.29 -9.72 -2.16
C GLU A 117 2.47 -9.37 -0.67
N TYR A 118 2.04 -8.19 -0.23
CA TYR A 118 2.14 -7.78 1.17
C TYR A 118 1.32 -8.67 2.10
N LEU A 119 0.11 -9.09 1.70
CA LEU A 119 -0.70 -10.03 2.45
C LEU A 119 0.00 -11.38 2.59
N SER A 120 0.61 -11.87 1.50
CA SER A 120 1.36 -13.13 1.52
C SER A 120 2.57 -13.10 2.45
N ILE A 121 3.28 -11.95 2.53
CA ILE A 121 4.40 -11.75 3.45
C ILE A 121 3.90 -11.71 4.90
N LEU A 122 2.77 -11.04 5.15
CA LEU A 122 2.22 -10.89 6.50
C LEU A 122 1.58 -12.17 7.04
N SER A 123 1.05 -13.02 6.16
CA SER A 123 0.42 -14.29 6.53
C SER A 123 1.41 -15.42 6.81
N SER A 124 2.65 -15.34 6.30
CA SER A 124 3.66 -16.41 6.41
C SER A 124 4.95 -15.94 7.10
N LYS A 125 5.25 -16.54 8.26
CA LYS A 125 6.52 -16.31 8.96
C LYS A 125 7.73 -16.70 8.11
N SER A 126 7.61 -17.74 7.28
CA SER A 126 8.67 -18.16 6.36
C SER A 126 8.98 -17.08 5.32
N LYS A 127 7.95 -16.51 4.66
CA LYS A 127 8.13 -15.42 3.70
C LYS A 127 8.68 -14.16 4.34
N LEU A 128 8.25 -13.86 5.56
CA LEU A 128 8.79 -12.71 6.30
C LEU A 128 10.29 -12.89 6.59
N ASN A 129 10.73 -14.09 6.97
CA ASN A 129 12.14 -14.40 7.20
C ASN A 129 12.94 -14.38 5.88
N GLU A 130 12.36 -14.84 4.77
CA GLU A 130 12.99 -14.78 3.45
C GLU A 130 13.27 -13.33 3.03
N VAL A 131 12.27 -12.43 3.17
CA VAL A 131 12.45 -11.00 2.91
C VAL A 131 13.54 -10.41 3.78
N LEU A 132 13.56 -10.76 5.08
CA LEU A 132 14.59 -10.30 6.00
C LEU A 132 15.99 -10.80 5.61
N SER A 133 16.11 -12.07 5.24
CA SER A 133 17.38 -12.67 4.77
C SER A 133 17.90 -11.96 3.51
N ASN A 134 17.01 -11.69 2.55
CA ASN A 134 17.38 -10.99 1.32
C ASN A 134 17.87 -9.56 1.60
N GLU A 135 17.20 -8.83 2.49
CA GLU A 135 17.64 -7.49 2.91
C GLU A 135 19.01 -7.52 3.61
N LEU A 136 19.24 -8.51 4.48
CA LEU A 136 20.54 -8.68 5.14
C LEU A 136 21.66 -9.04 4.16
N LEU A 137 21.37 -9.88 3.16
CA LEU A 137 22.33 -10.22 2.10
C LEU A 137 22.66 -8.99 1.24
N GLU A 138 21.67 -8.15 0.93
CA GLU A 138 21.88 -6.89 0.22
C GLU A 138 22.79 -5.94 1.02
N ILE A 139 22.54 -5.80 2.33
CA ILE A 139 23.39 -5.00 3.22
C ILE A 139 24.81 -5.58 3.26
N LYS A 140 24.94 -6.90 3.42
CA LYS A 140 26.23 -7.58 3.41
C LYS A 140 27.03 -7.32 2.12
N SER A 141 26.37 -7.32 0.96
CA SER A 141 27.04 -7.03 -0.32
C SER A 141 27.54 -5.59 -0.44
N LYS A 142 26.85 -4.64 0.22
CA LYS A 142 27.21 -3.21 0.25
C LYS A 142 28.31 -2.90 1.29
N ILE A 143 28.30 -3.62 2.40
CA ILE A 143 29.21 -3.42 3.54
C ILE A 143 30.11 -4.67 3.64
N ASN A 144 31.01 -4.82 2.69
CA ASN A 144 31.95 -5.96 2.67
C ASN A 144 33.05 -5.76 3.71
N SER A 145 32.77 -6.06 4.98
CA SER A 145 33.75 -6.03 6.06
C SER A 145 33.87 -7.44 6.68
N ASP A 146 35.10 -7.87 6.86
CA ASP A 146 35.39 -9.13 7.56
C ASP A 146 34.98 -9.05 9.03
N ARG A 147 34.66 -10.19 9.59
CA ARG A 147 34.35 -10.29 11.02
C ARG A 147 35.59 -9.95 11.87
N LYS A 148 35.45 -8.96 12.77
CA LYS A 148 36.54 -8.50 13.64
C LYS A 148 36.66 -9.31 14.92
N THR A 149 35.65 -10.13 15.25
CA THR A 149 35.64 -10.96 16.48
C THR A 149 35.82 -12.43 16.13
N GLU A 150 36.64 -13.13 16.87
CA GLU A 150 36.77 -14.58 16.77
C GLU A 150 35.76 -15.27 17.70
N ILE A 151 35.30 -16.45 17.31
CA ILE A 151 34.51 -17.32 18.16
C ILE A 151 35.50 -18.30 18.79
N SER A 152 35.75 -18.15 20.07
CA SER A 152 36.55 -19.11 20.84
C SER A 152 35.61 -20.22 21.37
N GLU A 153 36.03 -21.49 21.19
CA GLU A 153 35.33 -22.63 21.78
C GLU A 153 35.80 -22.93 23.22
N ASN A 154 36.80 -22.16 23.73
CA ASN A 154 37.23 -22.29 25.09
C ASN A 154 36.19 -21.69 26.05
N GLU A 155 35.61 -22.53 26.86
CA GLU A 155 34.87 -22.15 28.07
C GLU A 155 35.88 -21.70 29.18
N GLU A 156 36.71 -20.71 28.90
CA GLU A 156 37.41 -20.04 29.99
C GLU A 156 36.38 -19.21 30.74
N THR A 157 36.02 -19.68 31.92
CA THR A 157 35.27 -18.87 32.88
C THR A 157 36.10 -17.61 33.12
N ILE A 158 35.62 -16.49 32.61
CA ILE A 158 36.22 -15.17 32.89
C ILE A 158 36.00 -14.94 34.39
N ASP A 159 37.02 -15.12 35.17
CA ASP A 159 37.00 -14.76 36.58
C ASP A 159 37.19 -13.25 36.73
N ASP A 160 36.48 -12.62 37.67
CA ASP A 160 36.52 -11.16 37.87
C ASP A 160 37.98 -10.68 38.07
N GLU A 161 38.87 -11.54 38.62
CA GLU A 161 40.29 -11.26 38.76
C GLU A 161 41.03 -11.14 37.43
N SER A 162 40.61 -11.84 36.38
CA SER A 162 41.22 -11.79 35.05
C SER A 162 40.96 -10.47 34.32
N LEU A 163 39.97 -9.70 34.75
CA LEU A 163 39.62 -8.38 34.21
C LEU A 163 40.43 -7.24 34.85
N ILE A 164 41.13 -7.50 35.94
CA ILE A 164 41.95 -6.50 36.64
C ILE A 164 43.28 -6.34 35.90
N ARG A 165 43.53 -5.15 35.37
CA ARG A 165 44.83 -4.84 34.77
C ARG A 165 45.91 -4.84 35.82
N SER A 166 47.01 -5.58 35.56
CA SER A 166 48.20 -5.53 36.37
C SER A 166 48.86 -4.16 36.23
N GLU A 167 48.81 -3.32 37.25
CA GLU A 167 49.48 -2.03 37.31
C GLU A 167 50.65 -2.10 38.30
N GLU A 168 51.82 -1.55 37.94
CA GLU A 168 52.95 -1.40 38.87
C GLU A 168 52.60 -0.28 39.87
N VAL A 169 52.48 -0.66 41.14
CA VAL A 169 52.30 0.29 42.23
C VAL A 169 53.65 0.57 42.86
N VAL A 170 54.05 1.83 42.82
CA VAL A 170 55.27 2.29 43.58
C VAL A 170 54.86 2.51 45.01
N VAL A 171 55.47 1.76 45.92
CA VAL A 171 55.29 1.85 47.38
C VAL A 171 56.28 2.86 47.93
#